data_0606701729ecc185c16638fde4b4cb30
#
_entry.id   0606701729ecc185c16638fde4b4cb30
#
_cell.length_a   1.000
_cell.length_b   1.000
_cell.length_c   1.000
_cell.angle_alpha   90.00
_cell.angle_beta   90.00
_cell.angle_gamma   90.00
#
_symmetry.space_group_name_H-M   'P 1'
#
loop_
_entity.id
_entity.type
_entity.pdbx_description
1 polymer ?
#
loop_
_entity_poly.entity_id
_entity_poly.type
_entity_poly.pdbx_seq_one_letter_code
_entity_poly.pdbx_strand_id
1 'polypeptide(L)'
;FYPDLPKGYQISQYEIPVVGTGQLEIALDDGTVKTIGVTRAHLEEDAGKSLHEDFHGMTGIDLNRAGTPLLEIVSEPDMRSPAEAVAYAKKIRTLVRYLGICDGNMQEGSLRVDANVSIRPAGSQEFGTRAEIKNVNSFRFLEKALNFEIERQREILEDGGTVQQETRLYDANADETRSMRTKEEANDYRYFPDPDLLPLEVDQAFIESVRVELPELPDEKRDRFISEYGLPVYDANVLTASRELADYYEATVAAAGGAPKVGANWVMSELGGVLNAQGLDISDSPVSAQALGGLIQRIQDQTISGKIAKQVFEAMVAGEGDADGVIEAKGLKQITDTGEIERMIDEVVDANPGQVE
;
A
#
# COMPACT_ATOMS: atom_id res chain seq x y z
N PHE A 1 21.66 22.54 16.83
CA PHE A 1 21.57 22.09 18.23
C PHE A 1 20.63 22.99 18.99
N TYR A 2 19.65 22.38 19.64
CA TYR A 2 18.78 23.05 20.59
C TYR A 2 19.30 22.71 21.99
N PRO A 3 19.84 23.65 22.74
CA PRO A 3 20.45 23.35 24.03
C PRO A 3 19.47 22.78 25.06
N ASP A 4 18.19 23.05 24.86
CA ASP A 4 17.07 22.63 25.66
C ASP A 4 16.37 21.35 25.19
N LEU A 5 16.85 20.76 24.08
CA LEU A 5 16.29 19.55 23.50
C LEU A 5 17.39 18.49 23.31
N PRO A 6 17.52 17.52 24.22
CA PRO A 6 18.34 16.35 23.99
C PRO A 6 17.86 15.63 22.71
N LYS A 7 18.80 15.21 21.86
CA LYS A 7 18.46 14.56 20.57
C LYS A 7 17.59 15.43 19.64
N GLY A 8 17.76 16.74 19.66
CA GLY A 8 17.18 17.67 18.68
C GLY A 8 17.98 17.76 17.37
N TYR A 9 18.86 16.81 17.10
CA TYR A 9 19.67 16.69 15.88
C TYR A 9 19.50 15.31 15.27
N GLN A 10 19.79 15.19 13.98
CA GLN A 10 19.78 13.94 13.24
C GLN A 10 21.19 13.58 12.80
N ILE A 11 21.59 12.32 12.99
CA ILE A 11 22.75 11.71 12.38
C ILE A 11 22.31 11.19 11.02
N SER A 12 23.07 11.43 9.97
CA SER A 12 22.67 11.08 8.60
C SER A 12 23.86 10.60 7.77
N GLN A 13 23.62 9.60 6.93
CA GLN A 13 24.55 9.11 5.92
C GLN A 13 24.51 9.92 4.61
N TYR A 14 23.97 11.10 4.62
CA TYR A 14 23.63 11.94 3.46
C TYR A 14 24.64 11.90 2.31
N GLU A 15 25.96 12.03 2.62
CA GLU A 15 27.03 12.06 1.61
C GLU A 15 27.45 10.66 1.14
N ILE A 16 27.31 9.64 2.00
CA ILE A 16 27.71 8.26 1.70
C ILE A 16 26.50 7.36 1.98
N PRO A 17 25.50 7.37 1.09
CA PRO A 17 24.27 6.63 1.31
C PRO A 17 24.48 5.12 1.20
N VAL A 18 23.77 4.34 1.97
CA VAL A 18 23.79 2.86 1.90
C VAL A 18 23.22 2.35 0.58
N VAL A 19 22.30 3.10 -0.04
CA VAL A 19 21.72 2.80 -1.36
C VAL A 19 22.02 3.96 -2.30
N GLY A 20 22.71 3.68 -3.40
CA GLY A 20 23.01 4.63 -4.46
C GLY A 20 21.84 4.85 -5.41
N THR A 21 22.18 5.35 -6.62
CA THR A 21 21.19 5.63 -7.66
C THR A 21 20.45 4.38 -8.12
N GLY A 22 19.16 4.54 -8.35
CA GLY A 22 18.27 3.50 -8.86
C GLY A 22 17.10 4.07 -9.63
N GLN A 23 16.13 3.23 -9.93
CA GLN A 23 14.92 3.64 -10.62
C GLN A 23 13.73 2.80 -10.16
N LEU A 24 12.54 3.37 -10.26
CA LEU A 24 11.29 2.74 -9.89
C LEU A 24 10.23 3.00 -10.96
N GLU A 25 9.54 1.97 -11.42
CA GLU A 25 8.42 2.13 -12.32
C GLU A 25 7.13 2.39 -11.55
N ILE A 26 6.38 3.38 -12.00
CA ILE A 26 5.04 3.70 -11.52
C ILE A 26 4.03 3.49 -12.65
N ALA A 27 2.83 3.03 -12.29
CA ALA A 27 1.71 2.93 -13.21
C ALA A 27 0.61 3.90 -12.78
N LEU A 28 0.05 4.63 -13.73
CA LEU A 28 -1.08 5.53 -13.54
C LEU A 28 -2.40 4.82 -13.86
N ASP A 29 -3.51 5.39 -13.43
CA ASP A 29 -4.85 4.83 -13.61
C ASP A 29 -5.26 4.69 -15.11
N ASP A 30 -4.67 5.51 -15.98
CA ASP A 30 -4.86 5.43 -17.44
C ASP A 30 -4.02 4.35 -18.13
N GLY A 31 -3.24 3.58 -17.37
CA GLY A 31 -2.34 2.55 -17.86
C GLY A 31 -0.96 3.06 -18.30
N THR A 32 -0.69 4.36 -18.19
CA THR A 32 0.63 4.91 -18.47
C THR A 32 1.64 4.40 -17.44
N VAL A 33 2.76 3.89 -17.94
CA VAL A 33 3.91 3.47 -17.11
C VAL A 33 5.02 4.49 -17.27
N LYS A 34 5.63 4.89 -16.15
CA LYS A 34 6.72 5.85 -16.13
C LYS A 34 7.81 5.41 -15.15
N THR A 35 9.05 5.56 -15.59
CA THR A 35 10.23 5.33 -14.73
C THR A 35 10.59 6.63 -14.01
N ILE A 36 10.73 6.54 -12.69
CA ILE A 36 11.20 7.62 -11.82
C ILE A 36 12.56 7.23 -11.25
N GLY A 37 13.53 8.11 -11.39
CA GLY A 37 14.85 7.93 -10.81
C GLY A 37 14.79 8.04 -9.28
N VAL A 38 15.63 7.26 -8.63
CA VAL A 38 15.93 7.35 -7.19
C VAL A 38 17.37 7.81 -7.06
N THR A 39 17.59 8.96 -6.46
CA THR A 39 18.94 9.51 -6.25
C THR A 39 19.71 8.67 -5.25
N ARG A 40 19.07 8.33 -4.13
CA ARG A 40 19.66 7.55 -3.05
C ARG A 40 18.60 7.12 -2.04
N ALA A 41 18.97 6.18 -1.18
CA ALA A 41 18.34 6.01 0.12
C ALA A 41 19.43 5.88 1.19
N HIS A 42 19.28 6.62 2.29
CA HIS A 42 20.28 6.70 3.34
C HIS A 42 19.65 6.58 4.72
N LEU A 43 20.43 6.05 5.65
CA LEU A 43 20.02 5.90 7.02
C LEU A 43 20.20 7.21 7.79
N GLU A 44 19.22 7.46 8.63
CA GLU A 44 19.18 8.54 9.60
C GLU A 44 18.63 8.00 10.94
N GLU A 45 18.59 8.86 11.93
CA GLU A 45 17.78 8.64 13.12
C GLU A 45 16.72 9.74 13.26
N ASP A 46 15.59 9.40 13.87
CA ASP A 46 14.58 10.40 14.14
C ASP A 46 14.98 11.25 15.35
N ALA A 47 14.64 12.54 15.31
CA ALA A 47 14.98 13.49 16.36
C ALA A 47 13.89 13.55 17.43
N GLY A 48 14.27 14.06 18.62
CA GLY A 48 13.32 14.50 19.63
C GLY A 48 12.54 15.74 19.16
N LYS A 49 11.39 16.00 19.77
CA LYS A 49 10.49 17.10 19.44
C LYS A 49 10.24 18.00 20.65
N SER A 50 10.33 19.33 20.44
CA SER A 50 9.87 20.32 21.41
C SER A 50 8.39 20.62 21.21
N LEU A 51 7.63 20.64 22.31
CA LEU A 51 6.20 20.94 22.36
C LEU A 51 6.02 22.26 23.12
N HIS A 52 5.70 23.33 22.39
CA HIS A 52 5.60 24.68 22.97
C HIS A 52 4.15 25.08 23.28
N GLU A 53 3.18 24.55 22.54
CA GLU A 53 1.78 24.97 22.60
C GLU A 53 0.98 24.27 23.70
N ASP A 54 1.37 23.06 24.08
CA ASP A 54 0.63 22.22 25.03
C ASP A 54 0.96 22.52 26.52
N PHE A 55 1.97 23.35 26.78
CA PHE A 55 2.49 23.59 28.11
C PHE A 55 2.61 25.09 28.40
N HIS A 56 1.63 25.66 29.07
CA HIS A 56 1.62 27.10 29.44
C HIS A 56 2.91 27.54 30.17
N GLY A 57 3.75 28.31 29.49
CA GLY A 57 4.99 28.85 30.05
C GLY A 57 6.13 27.85 30.26
N MET A 58 5.99 26.63 29.74
CA MET A 58 7.00 25.58 29.75
C MET A 58 7.14 24.97 28.38
N THR A 59 8.25 24.28 28.13
CA THR A 59 8.45 23.47 26.91
C THR A 59 8.40 22.00 27.29
N GLY A 60 7.48 21.25 26.70
CA GLY A 60 7.51 19.79 26.75
C GLY A 60 8.57 19.23 25.81
N ILE A 61 9.17 18.10 26.16
CA ILE A 61 10.12 17.38 25.34
C ILE A 61 9.54 15.99 25.06
N ASP A 62 9.33 15.68 23.80
CA ASP A 62 8.89 14.37 23.33
C ASP A 62 10.08 13.62 22.70
N LEU A 63 10.46 12.53 23.34
CA LEU A 63 11.55 11.66 22.90
C LEU A 63 11.07 10.30 22.38
N ASN A 64 9.77 10.10 22.19
CA ASN A 64 9.21 8.79 21.81
C ASN A 64 9.82 8.24 20.51
N ARG A 65 10.20 9.11 19.59
CA ARG A 65 10.80 8.73 18.31
C ARG A 65 12.31 8.96 18.24
N ALA A 66 12.90 9.60 19.24
CA ALA A 66 14.31 9.94 19.25
C ALA A 66 15.18 8.67 19.15
N GLY A 67 16.10 8.64 18.18
CA GLY A 67 16.96 7.48 17.93
C GLY A 67 16.29 6.34 17.19
N THR A 68 15.01 6.44 16.79
CA THR A 68 14.38 5.45 15.91
C THR A 68 15.05 5.47 14.54
N PRO A 69 15.46 4.30 13.99
CA PRO A 69 16.01 4.24 12.63
C PRO A 69 15.04 4.83 11.61
N LEU A 70 15.55 5.70 10.77
CA LEU A 70 14.84 6.37 9.69
C LEU A 70 15.57 6.11 8.38
N LEU A 71 14.83 5.75 7.32
CA LEU A 71 15.36 5.63 5.97
C LEU A 71 14.77 6.77 5.13
N GLU A 72 15.63 7.69 4.67
CA GLU A 72 15.22 8.72 3.72
C GLU A 72 15.45 8.23 2.29
N ILE A 73 14.38 8.24 1.47
CA ILE A 73 14.41 7.85 0.06
C ILE A 73 14.18 9.11 -0.78
N VAL A 74 15.15 9.47 -1.59
CA VAL A 74 15.15 10.70 -2.39
C VAL A 74 14.95 10.35 -3.85
N SER A 75 13.89 10.89 -4.47
CA SER A 75 13.62 10.72 -5.91
C SER A 75 14.39 11.76 -6.74
N GLU A 76 14.66 11.41 -7.99
CA GLU A 76 15.00 12.41 -9.02
C GLU A 76 13.75 13.28 -9.33
N PRO A 77 13.93 14.51 -9.83
CA PRO A 77 12.83 15.41 -10.14
C PRO A 77 12.17 15.06 -11.49
N ASP A 78 11.76 13.80 -11.65
CA ASP A 78 11.20 13.27 -12.89
C ASP A 78 9.68 13.37 -12.97
N MET A 79 9.02 13.51 -11.82
CA MET A 79 7.57 13.60 -11.75
C MET A 79 7.07 14.92 -12.34
N ARG A 80 5.92 14.87 -13.05
CA ARG A 80 5.35 16.00 -13.77
C ARG A 80 3.89 16.30 -13.43
N SER A 81 3.31 15.50 -12.52
CA SER A 81 1.94 15.71 -12.05
C SER A 81 1.76 15.24 -10.61
N PRO A 82 0.74 15.74 -9.89
CA PRO A 82 0.36 15.23 -8.58
C PRO A 82 0.01 13.73 -8.60
N ALA A 83 -0.61 13.24 -9.67
CA ALA A 83 -0.94 11.83 -9.84
C ALA A 83 0.32 10.95 -9.87
N GLU A 84 1.38 11.37 -10.58
CA GLU A 84 2.66 10.68 -10.59
C GLU A 84 3.32 10.65 -9.21
N ALA A 85 3.26 11.76 -8.46
CA ALA A 85 3.79 11.82 -7.10
C ALA A 85 3.05 10.88 -6.15
N VAL A 86 1.72 10.81 -6.26
CA VAL A 86 0.90 9.87 -5.48
C VAL A 86 1.20 8.43 -5.85
N ALA A 87 1.32 8.12 -7.15
CA ALA A 87 1.66 6.78 -7.63
C ALA A 87 3.03 6.33 -7.11
N TYR A 88 4.03 7.23 -7.15
CA TYR A 88 5.35 6.98 -6.61
C TYR A 88 5.32 6.71 -5.10
N ALA A 89 4.66 7.55 -4.33
CA ALA A 89 4.55 7.38 -2.88
C ALA A 89 3.81 6.09 -2.49
N LYS A 90 2.75 5.73 -3.22
CA LYS A 90 2.06 4.44 -3.06
C LYS A 90 2.98 3.26 -3.37
N LYS A 91 3.77 3.35 -4.42
CA LYS A 91 4.72 2.30 -4.81
C LYS A 91 5.79 2.08 -3.73
N ILE A 92 6.38 3.15 -3.21
CA ILE A 92 7.33 3.07 -2.08
C ILE A 92 6.67 2.41 -0.86
N ARG A 93 5.45 2.86 -0.50
CA ARG A 93 4.72 2.25 0.63
C ARG A 93 4.50 0.75 0.45
N THR A 94 4.11 0.33 -0.74
CA THR A 94 3.92 -1.09 -1.05
C THR A 94 5.23 -1.86 -0.88
N LEU A 95 6.34 -1.35 -1.41
CA LEU A 95 7.65 -1.99 -1.30
C LEU A 95 8.11 -2.13 0.15
N VAL A 96 8.06 -1.07 0.96
CA VAL A 96 8.54 -1.13 2.36
C VAL A 96 7.68 -2.07 3.22
N ARG A 97 6.39 -2.20 2.90
CA ARG A 97 5.51 -3.19 3.54
C ARG A 97 5.81 -4.62 3.09
N TYR A 98 6.01 -4.86 1.80
CA TYR A 98 6.39 -6.18 1.29
C TYR A 98 7.71 -6.67 1.88
N LEU A 99 8.67 -5.77 2.04
CA LEU A 99 9.96 -6.04 2.67
C LEU A 99 9.88 -6.18 4.20
N GLY A 100 8.75 -5.80 4.80
CA GLY A 100 8.57 -5.86 6.25
C GLY A 100 9.41 -4.85 7.05
N ILE A 101 9.93 -3.79 6.39
CA ILE A 101 10.78 -2.78 7.04
C ILE A 101 9.98 -1.60 7.61
N CYS A 102 8.74 -1.41 7.18
CA CYS A 102 7.86 -0.35 7.65
C CYS A 102 6.40 -0.76 7.46
N ASP A 103 5.52 -0.37 8.40
CA ASP A 103 4.06 -0.58 8.28
C ASP A 103 3.40 0.35 7.26
N GLY A 104 4.10 1.42 6.87
CA GLY A 104 3.63 2.40 5.91
C GLY A 104 2.47 3.27 6.41
N ASN A 105 2.30 3.41 7.73
CA ASN A 105 1.25 4.22 8.33
C ASN A 105 1.63 5.71 8.26
N MET A 106 0.92 6.46 7.40
CA MET A 106 1.15 7.89 7.23
C MET A 106 0.54 8.72 8.37
N GLN A 107 -0.54 8.25 8.99
CA GLN A 107 -1.21 8.99 10.07
C GLN A 107 -0.38 8.97 11.36
N GLU A 108 0.25 7.84 11.66
CA GLU A 108 1.15 7.68 12.80
C GLU A 108 2.58 8.16 12.51
N GLY A 109 2.85 8.54 11.24
CA GLY A 109 4.14 9.07 10.82
C GLY A 109 5.22 8.01 10.62
N SER A 110 4.87 6.73 10.50
CA SER A 110 5.82 5.67 10.10
C SER A 110 6.29 5.83 8.66
N LEU A 111 5.41 6.34 7.78
CA LEU A 111 5.74 6.82 6.45
C LEU A 111 5.43 8.31 6.35
N ARG A 112 6.44 9.12 6.07
CA ARG A 112 6.31 10.56 5.86
C ARG A 112 6.66 10.89 4.42
N VAL A 113 5.97 11.88 3.85
CA VAL A 113 6.22 12.37 2.49
C VAL A 113 6.42 13.87 2.55
N ASP A 114 7.61 14.32 2.21
CA ASP A 114 7.94 15.72 1.99
C ASP A 114 7.99 15.95 0.47
N ALA A 115 7.14 16.84 -0.05
CA ALA A 115 7.02 17.08 -1.47
C ALA A 115 7.68 18.39 -1.86
N ASN A 116 8.67 18.33 -2.76
CA ASN A 116 9.27 19.50 -3.38
C ASN A 116 8.63 19.77 -4.73
N VAL A 117 8.05 20.94 -4.91
CA VAL A 117 7.35 21.31 -6.14
C VAL A 117 7.81 22.66 -6.66
N SER A 118 8.00 22.74 -7.97
CA SER A 118 8.24 23.97 -8.72
C SER A 118 7.52 23.88 -10.07
N ILE A 119 7.18 25.01 -10.64
CA ILE A 119 6.63 25.09 -12.00
C ILE A 119 7.58 25.84 -12.93
N ARG A 120 7.49 25.54 -14.21
CA ARG A 120 8.26 26.17 -15.27
C ARG A 120 7.45 26.25 -16.55
N PRO A 121 7.78 27.16 -17.48
CA PRO A 121 7.14 27.20 -18.79
C PRO A 121 7.31 25.87 -19.53
N ALA A 122 6.29 25.45 -20.26
CA ALA A 122 6.38 24.25 -21.10
C ALA A 122 7.55 24.34 -22.07
N GLY A 123 8.35 23.27 -22.15
CA GLY A 123 9.55 23.23 -22.99
C GLY A 123 10.84 23.78 -22.34
N SER A 124 10.76 24.48 -21.21
CA SER A 124 11.95 24.88 -20.45
C SER A 124 12.65 23.67 -19.84
N GLN A 125 13.99 23.68 -19.87
CA GLN A 125 14.82 22.68 -19.18
C GLN A 125 15.19 23.10 -17.75
N GLU A 126 15.19 24.39 -17.48
CA GLU A 126 15.53 24.94 -16.17
C GLU A 126 14.34 24.81 -15.21
N PHE A 127 14.59 24.29 -14.02
CA PHE A 127 13.58 24.19 -12.98
C PHE A 127 13.26 25.58 -12.39
N GLY A 128 12.01 25.78 -12.03
CA GLY A 128 11.58 26.94 -11.27
C GLY A 128 12.04 26.86 -9.80
N THR A 129 11.80 27.92 -9.06
CA THR A 129 12.03 27.96 -7.62
C THR A 129 11.09 27.00 -6.91
N ARG A 130 11.63 26.10 -6.11
CA ARG A 130 10.85 25.08 -5.42
C ARG A 130 10.33 25.55 -4.06
N ALA A 131 9.16 25.08 -3.70
CA ALA A 131 8.65 25.06 -2.34
C ALA A 131 8.60 23.62 -1.82
N GLU A 132 8.94 23.43 -0.57
CA GLU A 132 8.82 22.15 0.13
C GLU A 132 7.48 22.13 0.90
N ILE A 133 6.70 21.07 0.71
CA ILE A 133 5.41 20.89 1.41
C ILE A 133 5.57 19.79 2.45
N LYS A 134 5.23 20.11 3.70
CA LYS A 134 5.24 19.18 4.83
C LYS A 134 3.83 18.95 5.39
N ASN A 135 3.71 18.05 6.35
CA ASN A 135 2.46 17.67 7.02
C ASN A 135 1.44 17.00 6.10
N VAL A 136 1.93 16.14 5.23
CA VAL A 136 1.10 15.39 4.27
C VAL A 136 0.94 13.97 4.78
N ASN A 137 -0.13 13.71 5.51
CA ASN A 137 -0.35 12.45 6.22
C ASN A 137 -1.34 11.50 5.54
N SER A 138 -1.61 11.71 4.26
CA SER A 138 -2.34 10.79 3.38
C SER A 138 -2.03 11.06 1.92
N PHE A 139 -2.22 10.07 1.04
CA PHE A 139 -2.06 10.25 -0.42
C PHE A 139 -3.04 11.27 -0.99
N ARG A 140 -4.26 11.33 -0.46
CA ARG A 140 -5.24 12.34 -0.83
C ARG A 140 -4.77 13.76 -0.49
N PHE A 141 -4.16 13.92 0.67
CA PHE A 141 -3.61 15.22 1.08
C PHE A 141 -2.36 15.58 0.29
N LEU A 142 -1.54 14.61 -0.10
CA LEU A 142 -0.42 14.83 -1.00
C LEU A 142 -0.90 15.41 -2.34
N GLU A 143 -1.89 14.78 -2.96
CA GLU A 143 -2.46 15.25 -4.22
C GLU A 143 -3.03 16.66 -4.12
N LYS A 144 -3.82 16.93 -3.08
CA LYS A 144 -4.44 18.24 -2.85
C LYS A 144 -3.40 19.32 -2.59
N ALA A 145 -2.44 19.04 -1.73
CA ALA A 145 -1.37 19.98 -1.39
C ALA A 145 -0.52 20.36 -2.62
N LEU A 146 -0.20 19.38 -3.46
CA LEU A 146 0.52 19.61 -4.72
C LEU A 146 -0.31 20.43 -5.70
N ASN A 147 -1.59 20.11 -5.88
CA ASN A 147 -2.48 20.89 -6.75
C ASN A 147 -2.59 22.36 -6.30
N PHE A 148 -2.82 22.57 -4.99
CA PHE A 148 -2.87 23.91 -4.43
C PHE A 148 -1.57 24.70 -4.67
N GLU A 149 -0.44 24.08 -4.39
CA GLU A 149 0.86 24.76 -4.51
C GLU A 149 1.22 25.06 -5.97
N ILE A 150 0.89 24.17 -6.91
CA ILE A 150 1.06 24.40 -8.35
C ILE A 150 0.25 25.64 -8.79
N GLU A 151 -1.01 25.70 -8.35
CA GLU A 151 -1.89 26.86 -8.69
C GLU A 151 -1.37 28.16 -8.07
N ARG A 152 -1.01 28.14 -6.79
CA ARG A 152 -0.41 29.30 -6.12
C ARG A 152 0.85 29.81 -6.83
N GLN A 153 1.75 28.91 -7.22
CA GLN A 153 2.96 29.30 -7.94
C GLN A 153 2.63 29.88 -9.32
N ARG A 154 1.62 29.33 -10.00
CA ARG A 154 1.13 29.83 -11.28
C ARG A 154 0.62 31.25 -11.15
N GLU A 155 -0.27 31.51 -10.22
CA GLU A 155 -0.83 32.85 -9.97
C GLU A 155 0.27 33.88 -9.70
N ILE A 156 1.24 33.55 -8.82
CA ILE A 156 2.37 34.44 -8.53
C ILE A 156 3.16 34.79 -9.80
N LEU A 157 3.46 33.82 -10.64
CA LEU A 157 4.28 34.03 -11.83
C LEU A 157 3.49 34.75 -12.94
N GLU A 158 2.20 34.46 -13.10
CA GLU A 158 1.32 35.17 -14.06
C GLU A 158 1.10 36.63 -13.67
N ASP A 159 1.07 36.95 -12.38
CA ASP A 159 1.03 38.32 -11.88
C ASP A 159 2.39 39.05 -11.94
N GLY A 160 3.44 38.41 -12.50
CA GLY A 160 4.79 38.96 -12.62
C GLY A 160 5.59 38.96 -11.32
N GLY A 161 5.13 38.24 -10.30
CA GLY A 161 5.83 38.03 -9.05
C GLY A 161 6.94 36.97 -9.14
N THR A 162 7.53 36.64 -7.99
CA THR A 162 8.61 35.65 -7.88
C THR A 162 8.26 34.65 -6.76
N VAL A 163 8.33 33.37 -7.06
CA VAL A 163 8.19 32.31 -6.07
C VAL A 163 9.39 32.33 -5.13
N GLN A 164 9.13 32.30 -3.83
CA GLN A 164 10.18 32.21 -2.82
C GLN A 164 10.47 30.75 -2.48
N GLN A 165 11.74 30.45 -2.24
CA GLN A 165 12.13 29.12 -1.74
C GLN A 165 11.81 29.04 -0.25
N GLU A 166 10.80 28.27 0.09
CA GLU A 166 10.30 28.18 1.46
C GLU A 166 9.77 26.76 1.79
N THR A 167 9.68 26.47 3.09
CA THR A 167 8.93 25.32 3.60
C THR A 167 7.51 25.76 3.93
N ARG A 168 6.55 25.02 3.43
CA ARG A 168 5.11 25.26 3.60
C ARG A 168 4.46 24.08 4.31
N LEU A 169 3.50 24.38 5.16
CA LEU A 169 2.71 23.38 5.88
C LEU A 169 1.35 23.23 5.20
N TYR A 170 0.93 22.02 4.89
CA TYR A 170 -0.43 21.77 4.41
C TYR A 170 -1.42 21.75 5.57
N ASP A 171 -2.46 22.57 5.48
CA ASP A 171 -3.59 22.63 6.40
C ASP A 171 -4.79 21.89 5.78
N ALA A 172 -5.08 20.71 6.29
CA ALA A 172 -6.15 19.84 5.78
C ALA A 172 -7.57 20.42 6.01
N ASN A 173 -7.74 21.31 6.99
CA ASN A 173 -9.04 21.92 7.28
C ASN A 173 -9.35 23.07 6.33
N ALA A 174 -8.34 23.89 6.01
CA ALA A 174 -8.47 24.98 5.07
C ALA A 174 -8.24 24.54 3.60
N ASP A 175 -7.68 23.35 3.38
CA ASP A 175 -7.26 22.81 2.08
C ASP A 175 -6.26 23.74 1.35
N GLU A 176 -5.31 24.29 2.10
CA GLU A 176 -4.31 25.24 1.61
C GLU A 176 -2.92 24.95 2.18
N THR A 177 -1.88 25.51 1.54
CA THR A 177 -0.53 25.50 2.13
C THR A 177 -0.24 26.87 2.75
N ARG A 178 0.43 26.88 3.92
CA ARG A 178 0.86 28.09 4.60
C ARG A 178 2.37 28.14 4.75
N SER A 179 2.99 29.30 4.57
CA SER A 179 4.41 29.46 4.83
C SER A 179 4.72 29.17 6.30
N MET A 180 5.68 28.29 6.52
CA MET A 180 6.13 27.93 7.87
C MET A 180 7.39 28.72 8.24
N ARG A 181 8.34 28.76 7.32
CA ARG A 181 9.61 29.49 7.46
C ARG A 181 10.25 29.66 6.07
N THR A 182 11.09 30.66 5.92
CA THR A 182 12.01 30.73 4.78
C THR A 182 13.02 29.61 4.91
N LYS A 183 13.43 29.03 3.78
CA LYS A 183 14.32 27.87 3.80
C LYS A 183 15.64 28.22 4.47
N GLU A 184 15.98 27.46 5.49
CA GLU A 184 17.31 27.42 6.06
C GLU A 184 18.26 26.76 5.06
N GLU A 185 19.51 27.19 5.02
CA GLU A 185 20.53 26.55 4.17
C GLU A 185 20.81 25.12 4.68
N ALA A 186 21.32 24.24 3.81
CA ALA A 186 21.63 22.84 4.15
C ALA A 186 22.54 22.72 5.39
N ASN A 187 23.38 23.71 5.61
CA ASN A 187 24.24 23.78 6.79
C ASN A 187 23.48 23.93 8.12
N ASP A 188 22.22 24.37 8.10
CA ASP A 188 21.41 24.51 9.29
C ASP A 188 20.91 23.16 9.82
N TYR A 189 20.77 22.16 8.98
CA TYR A 189 20.43 20.79 9.38
C TYR A 189 21.59 20.04 10.00
N ARG A 190 22.81 20.52 9.83
CA ARG A 190 24.03 19.97 10.45
C ARG A 190 24.20 18.47 10.21
N TYR A 191 23.93 18.02 8.98
CA TYR A 191 24.25 16.67 8.56
C TYR A 191 25.75 16.44 8.67
N PHE A 192 26.14 15.54 9.54
CA PHE A 192 27.52 15.12 9.70
C PHE A 192 27.57 13.65 10.15
N PRO A 193 28.61 12.91 9.77
CA PRO A 193 28.84 11.58 10.31
C PRO A 193 29.07 11.66 11.81
N ASP A 194 28.51 10.72 12.56
CA ASP A 194 28.82 10.62 13.98
C ASP A 194 30.28 10.16 14.14
N PRO A 195 31.11 10.91 14.90
CA PRO A 195 32.52 10.58 15.06
C PRO A 195 32.75 9.27 15.84
N ASP A 196 31.76 8.79 16.60
CA ASP A 196 31.83 7.57 17.37
C ASP A 196 31.38 6.33 16.59
N LEU A 197 30.79 6.52 15.40
CA LEU A 197 30.39 5.42 14.52
C LEU A 197 31.46 5.12 13.49
N LEU A 198 31.82 3.85 13.39
CA LEU A 198 32.69 3.34 12.33
C LEU A 198 31.96 3.41 10.98
N PRO A 199 32.71 3.55 9.87
CA PRO A 199 32.13 3.41 8.53
C PRO A 199 31.39 2.10 8.38
N LEU A 200 30.18 2.13 7.81
CA LEU A 200 29.42 0.94 7.46
C LEU A 200 30.05 0.33 6.19
N GLU A 201 30.63 -0.87 6.34
CA GLU A 201 31.16 -1.65 5.22
C GLU A 201 30.14 -2.74 4.84
N VAL A 202 29.58 -2.64 3.62
CA VAL A 202 28.67 -3.64 3.06
C VAL A 202 29.40 -4.39 1.96
N ASP A 203 29.85 -5.60 2.27
CA ASP A 203 30.54 -6.44 1.30
C ASP A 203 29.57 -7.24 0.40
N GLN A 204 30.11 -7.83 -0.66
CA GLN A 204 29.32 -8.59 -1.61
C GLN A 204 28.66 -9.82 -0.99
N ALA A 205 29.29 -10.43 0.02
CA ALA A 205 28.73 -11.59 0.71
C ALA A 205 27.47 -11.22 1.51
N PHE A 206 27.50 -10.06 2.17
CA PHE A 206 26.33 -9.53 2.86
C PHE A 206 25.20 -9.20 1.88
N ILE A 207 25.51 -8.52 0.76
CA ILE A 207 24.50 -8.21 -0.29
C ILE A 207 23.84 -9.51 -0.79
N GLU A 208 24.62 -10.55 -1.05
CA GLU A 208 24.09 -11.81 -1.55
C GLU A 208 23.24 -12.52 -0.51
N SER A 209 23.63 -12.48 0.76
CA SER A 209 22.81 -13.06 1.85
C SER A 209 21.44 -12.39 1.94
N VAL A 210 21.39 -11.07 1.85
CA VAL A 210 20.13 -10.32 1.85
C VAL A 210 19.30 -10.63 0.60
N ARG A 211 19.95 -10.74 -0.57
CA ARG A 211 19.24 -11.07 -1.82
C ARG A 211 18.52 -12.41 -1.77
N VAL A 212 19.13 -13.41 -1.15
CA VAL A 212 18.51 -14.74 -0.99
C VAL A 212 17.30 -14.71 -0.05
N GLU A 213 17.29 -13.80 0.92
CA GLU A 213 16.20 -13.65 1.88
C GLU A 213 15.08 -12.72 1.39
N LEU A 214 15.28 -11.99 0.28
CA LEU A 214 14.24 -11.11 -0.26
C LEU A 214 13.00 -11.92 -0.65
N PRO A 215 11.80 -11.47 -0.22
CA PRO A 215 10.55 -12.03 -0.74
C PRO A 215 10.40 -11.68 -2.22
N GLU A 216 9.57 -12.43 -2.93
CA GLU A 216 9.12 -12.02 -4.25
C GLU A 216 8.49 -10.62 -4.20
N LEU A 217 8.98 -9.71 -5.03
CA LEU A 217 8.51 -8.33 -5.02
C LEU A 217 7.13 -8.17 -5.68
N PRO A 218 6.36 -7.13 -5.37
CA PRO A 218 4.99 -6.98 -5.85
C PRO A 218 4.87 -7.00 -7.38
N ASP A 219 5.82 -6.43 -8.12
CA ASP A 219 5.78 -6.44 -9.59
C ASP A 219 6.06 -7.83 -10.16
N GLU A 220 7.04 -8.53 -9.63
CA GLU A 220 7.36 -9.91 -10.03
C GLU A 220 6.16 -10.84 -9.74
N LYS A 221 5.58 -10.71 -8.55
CA LYS A 221 4.39 -11.47 -8.15
C LYS A 221 3.19 -11.18 -9.04
N ARG A 222 2.94 -9.90 -9.36
CA ARG A 222 1.90 -9.49 -10.33
C ARG A 222 2.11 -10.13 -11.70
N ASP A 223 3.31 -10.03 -12.23
CA ASP A 223 3.65 -10.56 -13.56
C ASP A 223 3.54 -12.08 -13.59
N ARG A 224 3.90 -12.75 -12.51
CA ARG A 224 3.67 -14.19 -12.33
C ARG A 224 2.18 -14.53 -12.26
N PHE A 225 1.36 -13.77 -11.55
CA PHE A 225 -0.09 -13.99 -11.53
C PHE A 225 -0.73 -13.83 -12.89
N ILE A 226 -0.22 -12.91 -13.71
CA ILE A 226 -0.67 -12.75 -15.11
C ILE A 226 -0.21 -13.93 -15.96
N SER A 227 1.07 -14.27 -15.90
CA SER A 227 1.67 -15.27 -16.82
C SER A 227 1.33 -16.72 -16.45
N GLU A 228 1.39 -17.09 -15.15
CA GLU A 228 1.19 -18.47 -14.71
C GLU A 228 -0.27 -18.76 -14.35
N TYR A 229 -0.97 -17.81 -13.71
CA TYR A 229 -2.35 -17.99 -13.28
C TYR A 229 -3.36 -17.50 -14.34
N GLY A 230 -2.89 -16.79 -15.36
CA GLY A 230 -3.72 -16.27 -16.44
C GLY A 230 -4.76 -15.26 -15.96
N LEU A 231 -4.41 -14.46 -14.94
CA LEU A 231 -5.27 -13.41 -14.44
C LEU A 231 -5.24 -12.17 -15.34
N PRO A 232 -6.35 -11.42 -15.41
CA PRO A 232 -6.34 -10.08 -15.96
C PRO A 232 -5.39 -9.16 -15.17
N VAL A 233 -4.82 -8.16 -15.85
CA VAL A 233 -3.90 -7.19 -15.23
C VAL A 233 -4.53 -6.51 -14.00
N TYR A 234 -5.80 -6.15 -14.11
CA TYR A 234 -6.54 -5.53 -13.00
C TYR A 234 -6.60 -6.43 -11.77
N ASP A 235 -6.99 -7.70 -11.94
CA ASP A 235 -7.10 -8.66 -10.84
C ASP A 235 -5.73 -8.91 -10.19
N ALA A 236 -4.68 -9.07 -11.01
CA ALA A 236 -3.32 -9.25 -10.53
C ALA A 236 -2.85 -8.04 -9.71
N ASN A 237 -3.12 -6.80 -10.15
CA ASN A 237 -2.79 -5.59 -9.40
C ASN A 237 -3.51 -5.52 -8.05
N VAL A 238 -4.80 -5.86 -8.01
CA VAL A 238 -5.58 -5.85 -6.77
C VAL A 238 -5.05 -6.89 -5.79
N LEU A 239 -4.81 -8.12 -6.27
CA LEU A 239 -4.36 -9.23 -5.41
C LEU A 239 -2.92 -9.09 -4.93
N THR A 240 -2.09 -8.28 -5.59
CA THR A 240 -0.72 -7.99 -5.18
C THR A 240 -0.57 -6.63 -4.48
N ALA A 241 -1.67 -5.95 -4.15
CA ALA A 241 -1.64 -4.65 -3.48
C ALA A 241 -1.03 -4.71 -2.07
N SER A 242 -1.13 -5.85 -1.38
CA SER A 242 -0.42 -6.15 -0.15
C SER A 242 0.11 -7.58 -0.16
N ARG A 243 1.17 -7.83 0.63
CA ARG A 243 1.75 -9.16 0.76
C ARG A 243 0.75 -10.14 1.37
N GLU A 244 0.07 -9.72 2.40
CA GLU A 244 -0.90 -10.52 3.14
C GLU A 244 -2.05 -10.99 2.24
N LEU A 245 -2.55 -10.11 1.37
CA LEU A 245 -3.61 -10.44 0.40
C LEU A 245 -3.10 -11.42 -0.66
N ALA A 246 -1.90 -11.19 -1.18
CA ALA A 246 -1.30 -12.06 -2.18
C ALA A 246 -1.05 -13.47 -1.61
N ASP A 247 -0.48 -13.56 -0.41
CA ASP A 247 -0.21 -14.82 0.27
C ASP A 247 -1.52 -15.57 0.61
N TYR A 248 -2.55 -14.86 1.04
CA TYR A 248 -3.88 -15.43 1.26
C TYR A 248 -4.48 -16.00 -0.03
N TYR A 249 -4.39 -15.24 -1.12
CA TYR A 249 -4.87 -15.69 -2.43
C TYR A 249 -4.14 -16.95 -2.91
N GLU A 250 -2.81 -16.98 -2.84
CA GLU A 250 -2.03 -18.14 -3.24
C GLU A 250 -2.36 -19.37 -2.39
N ALA A 251 -2.49 -19.20 -1.07
CA ALA A 251 -2.91 -20.26 -0.18
C ALA A 251 -4.33 -20.79 -0.51
N THR A 252 -5.24 -19.88 -0.88
CA THR A 252 -6.59 -20.26 -1.35
C THR A 252 -6.53 -21.06 -2.64
N VAL A 253 -5.73 -20.64 -3.62
CA VAL A 253 -5.55 -21.36 -4.90
C VAL A 253 -4.95 -22.74 -4.66
N ALA A 254 -3.94 -22.84 -3.82
CA ALA A 254 -3.32 -24.12 -3.46
C ALA A 254 -4.33 -25.06 -2.79
N ALA A 255 -5.08 -24.56 -1.81
CA ALA A 255 -6.12 -25.33 -1.13
C ALA A 255 -7.28 -25.72 -2.04
N ALA A 256 -7.57 -24.93 -3.07
CA ALA A 256 -8.57 -25.23 -4.08
C ALA A 256 -8.13 -26.26 -5.14
N GLY A 257 -6.90 -26.77 -5.05
CA GLY A 257 -6.37 -27.71 -6.05
C GLY A 257 -6.01 -27.06 -7.40
N GLY A 258 -5.74 -25.74 -7.41
CA GLY A 258 -5.25 -25.03 -8.60
C GLY A 258 -6.32 -24.32 -9.42
N ALA A 259 -7.20 -23.58 -8.80
CA ALA A 259 -8.26 -22.80 -9.47
C ALA A 259 -8.03 -21.28 -9.40
N PRO A 260 -6.99 -20.71 -10.05
CA PRO A 260 -6.58 -19.33 -9.83
C PRO A 260 -7.67 -18.29 -10.16
N LYS A 261 -8.40 -18.45 -11.27
CA LYS A 261 -9.45 -17.48 -11.65
C LYS A 261 -10.66 -17.53 -10.72
N VAL A 262 -11.04 -18.72 -10.26
CA VAL A 262 -12.13 -18.87 -9.30
C VAL A 262 -11.71 -18.32 -7.94
N GLY A 263 -10.48 -18.65 -7.50
CA GLY A 263 -9.89 -18.08 -6.28
C GLY A 263 -9.85 -16.56 -6.29
N ALA A 264 -9.41 -15.96 -7.39
CA ALA A 264 -9.37 -14.51 -7.56
C ALA A 264 -10.77 -13.89 -7.39
N ASN A 265 -11.77 -14.44 -8.06
CA ASN A 265 -13.15 -13.95 -7.95
C ASN A 265 -13.67 -14.04 -6.51
N TRP A 266 -13.45 -15.15 -5.82
CA TRP A 266 -13.90 -15.32 -4.44
C TRP A 266 -13.20 -14.41 -3.45
N VAL A 267 -11.89 -14.26 -3.58
CA VAL A 267 -11.10 -13.39 -2.70
C VAL A 267 -11.45 -11.92 -2.92
N MET A 268 -11.56 -11.48 -4.18
CA MET A 268 -11.81 -10.08 -4.49
C MET A 268 -13.27 -9.66 -4.29
N SER A 269 -14.23 -10.53 -4.60
CA SER A 269 -15.65 -10.18 -4.56
C SER A 269 -16.31 -10.59 -3.24
N GLU A 270 -16.44 -11.89 -2.98
CA GLU A 270 -17.23 -12.36 -1.84
C GLU A 270 -16.51 -12.06 -0.52
N LEU A 271 -15.25 -12.47 -0.39
CA LEU A 271 -14.47 -12.19 0.82
C LEU A 271 -14.17 -10.69 0.96
N GLY A 272 -13.74 -10.04 -0.13
CA GLY A 272 -13.49 -8.60 -0.12
C GLY A 272 -14.72 -7.78 0.28
N GLY A 273 -15.91 -8.20 -0.14
CA GLY A 273 -17.17 -7.58 0.29
C GLY A 273 -17.40 -7.69 1.79
N VAL A 274 -17.13 -8.85 2.39
CA VAL A 274 -17.25 -9.08 3.84
C VAL A 274 -16.23 -8.23 4.61
N LEU A 275 -14.97 -8.26 4.20
CA LEU A 275 -13.91 -7.50 4.85
C LEU A 275 -14.20 -5.99 4.83
N ASN A 276 -14.60 -5.46 3.67
CA ASN A 276 -14.98 -4.05 3.55
C ASN A 276 -16.18 -3.68 4.42
N ALA A 277 -17.21 -4.51 4.47
CA ALA A 277 -18.40 -4.25 5.28
C ALA A 277 -18.10 -4.26 6.78
N GLN A 278 -17.12 -5.06 7.22
CA GLN A 278 -16.72 -5.20 8.62
C GLN A 278 -15.53 -4.30 8.99
N GLY A 279 -14.90 -3.61 8.02
CA GLY A 279 -13.71 -2.79 8.23
C GLY A 279 -12.48 -3.60 8.65
N LEU A 280 -12.36 -4.84 8.16
CA LEU A 280 -11.28 -5.78 8.50
C LEU A 280 -10.22 -5.81 7.40
N ASP A 281 -8.97 -6.02 7.80
CA ASP A 281 -7.89 -6.41 6.90
C ASP A 281 -7.94 -7.92 6.60
N ILE A 282 -7.27 -8.34 5.51
CA ILE A 282 -7.21 -9.77 5.12
C ILE A 282 -6.62 -10.66 6.22
N SER A 283 -5.70 -10.12 7.03
CA SER A 283 -5.10 -10.81 8.17
C SER A 283 -6.09 -11.20 9.25
N ASP A 284 -7.20 -10.44 9.34
CA ASP A 284 -8.27 -10.64 10.31
C ASP A 284 -9.49 -11.35 9.69
N SER A 285 -9.28 -11.97 8.52
CA SER A 285 -10.34 -12.65 7.78
C SER A 285 -11.07 -13.70 8.66
N PRO A 286 -12.41 -13.66 8.72
CA PRO A 286 -13.18 -14.66 9.46
C PRO A 286 -13.13 -16.06 8.82
N VAL A 287 -12.73 -16.15 7.56
CA VAL A 287 -12.57 -17.41 6.82
C VAL A 287 -11.11 -17.56 6.43
N SER A 288 -10.47 -18.66 6.82
CA SER A 288 -9.08 -18.92 6.44
C SER A 288 -8.96 -19.23 4.95
N ALA A 289 -7.78 -19.02 4.39
CA ALA A 289 -7.48 -19.34 2.99
C ALA A 289 -7.74 -20.82 2.66
N GLN A 290 -7.41 -21.72 3.60
CA GLN A 290 -7.66 -23.17 3.49
C GLN A 290 -9.17 -23.48 3.44
N ALA A 291 -9.95 -22.84 4.30
CA ALA A 291 -11.39 -23.06 4.33
C ALA A 291 -12.07 -22.52 3.06
N LEU A 292 -11.64 -21.34 2.57
CA LEU A 292 -12.14 -20.80 1.31
C LEU A 292 -11.75 -21.68 0.12
N GLY A 293 -10.50 -22.19 0.10
CA GLY A 293 -10.07 -23.14 -0.91
C GLY A 293 -10.87 -24.43 -0.90
N GLY A 294 -11.21 -24.97 0.27
CA GLY A 294 -12.11 -26.11 0.42
C GLY A 294 -13.51 -25.87 -0.17
N LEU A 295 -14.08 -24.69 0.07
CA LEU A 295 -15.35 -24.29 -0.55
C LEU A 295 -15.26 -24.27 -2.09
N ILE A 296 -14.17 -23.70 -2.62
CA ILE A 296 -13.93 -23.65 -4.07
C ILE A 296 -13.79 -25.05 -4.66
N GLN A 297 -13.15 -26.00 -3.96
CA GLN A 297 -13.13 -27.39 -4.38
C GLN A 297 -14.55 -27.99 -4.54
N ARG A 298 -15.46 -27.70 -3.60
CA ARG A 298 -16.84 -28.19 -3.68
C ARG A 298 -17.66 -27.58 -4.82
N ILE A 299 -17.24 -26.40 -5.30
CA ILE A 299 -17.81 -25.83 -6.53
C ILE A 299 -17.24 -26.55 -7.76
N GLN A 300 -15.93 -26.83 -7.77
CA GLN A 300 -15.25 -27.45 -8.91
C GLN A 300 -15.67 -28.92 -9.12
N ASP A 301 -15.84 -29.68 -8.03
CA ASP A 301 -16.27 -31.07 -8.07
C ASP A 301 -17.81 -31.23 -8.18
N GLN A 302 -18.52 -30.09 -8.33
CA GLN A 302 -19.98 -30.03 -8.48
C GLN A 302 -20.76 -30.58 -7.29
N THR A 303 -20.14 -30.69 -6.12
CA THR A 303 -20.84 -31.05 -4.88
C THR A 303 -21.91 -30.02 -4.55
N ILE A 304 -21.65 -28.74 -4.85
CA ILE A 304 -22.59 -27.62 -4.68
C ILE A 304 -22.56 -26.69 -5.91
N SER A 305 -23.68 -26.02 -6.16
CA SER A 305 -23.76 -24.97 -7.19
C SER A 305 -23.19 -23.65 -6.66
N GLY A 306 -22.82 -22.71 -7.57
CA GLY A 306 -22.35 -21.38 -7.18
C GLY A 306 -23.33 -20.60 -6.31
N LYS A 307 -24.65 -20.81 -6.45
CA LYS A 307 -25.66 -20.19 -5.59
C LYS A 307 -25.62 -20.76 -4.17
N ILE A 308 -25.47 -22.08 -4.05
CA ILE A 308 -25.34 -22.76 -2.76
C ILE A 308 -24.01 -22.36 -2.08
N ALA A 309 -22.94 -22.25 -2.86
CA ALA A 309 -21.63 -21.85 -2.34
C ALA A 309 -21.67 -20.50 -1.60
N LYS A 310 -22.45 -19.53 -2.07
CA LYS A 310 -22.63 -18.25 -1.36
C LYS A 310 -23.31 -18.43 0.01
N GLN A 311 -24.32 -19.29 0.09
CA GLN A 311 -24.98 -19.62 1.37
C GLN A 311 -24.02 -20.33 2.34
N VAL A 312 -23.20 -21.24 1.81
CA VAL A 312 -22.18 -21.93 2.61
C VAL A 312 -21.14 -20.93 3.10
N PHE A 313 -20.68 -20.02 2.25
CA PHE A 313 -19.72 -18.97 2.61
C PHE A 313 -20.26 -18.05 3.71
N GLU A 314 -21.50 -17.60 3.60
CA GLU A 314 -22.17 -16.80 4.64
C GLU A 314 -22.19 -17.53 5.99
N ALA A 315 -22.47 -18.82 6.00
CA ALA A 315 -22.43 -19.64 7.20
C ALA A 315 -21.00 -19.80 7.77
N MET A 316 -19.99 -19.95 6.88
CA MET A 316 -18.58 -19.99 7.29
C MET A 316 -18.15 -18.66 7.92
N VAL A 317 -18.56 -17.53 7.34
CA VAL A 317 -18.31 -16.18 7.91
C VAL A 317 -18.97 -16.02 9.28
N ALA A 318 -20.16 -16.62 9.47
CA ALA A 318 -20.85 -16.65 10.78
C ALA A 318 -20.21 -17.61 11.79
N GLY A 319 -19.18 -18.37 11.41
CA GLY A 319 -18.49 -19.31 12.30
C GLY A 319 -19.21 -20.65 12.50
N GLU A 320 -20.13 -21.04 11.61
CA GLU A 320 -20.89 -22.28 11.69
C GLU A 320 -20.07 -23.54 11.32
N GLY A 321 -18.85 -23.37 10.81
CA GLY A 321 -17.94 -24.44 10.46
C GLY A 321 -17.21 -24.23 9.13
N ASP A 322 -16.51 -25.24 8.65
CA ASP A 322 -15.92 -25.28 7.32
C ASP A 322 -16.98 -25.65 6.24
N ALA A 323 -16.56 -25.63 4.98
CA ALA A 323 -17.47 -25.86 3.86
C ALA A 323 -18.16 -27.23 3.95
N ASP A 324 -17.41 -28.29 4.25
CA ASP A 324 -17.96 -29.66 4.33
C ASP A 324 -18.92 -29.81 5.48
N GLY A 325 -18.58 -29.29 6.67
CA GLY A 325 -19.46 -29.33 7.85
C GLY A 325 -20.77 -28.58 7.62
N VAL A 326 -20.72 -27.40 6.99
CA VAL A 326 -21.94 -26.63 6.68
C VAL A 326 -22.79 -27.33 5.61
N ILE A 327 -22.15 -27.86 4.55
CA ILE A 327 -22.89 -28.62 3.51
C ILE A 327 -23.62 -29.82 4.09
N GLU A 328 -22.94 -30.59 4.95
CA GLU A 328 -23.55 -31.76 5.60
C GLU A 328 -24.65 -31.37 6.57
N ALA A 329 -24.39 -30.42 7.47
CA ALA A 329 -25.36 -30.00 8.50
C ALA A 329 -26.64 -29.41 7.92
N LYS A 330 -26.55 -28.72 6.78
CA LYS A 330 -27.70 -28.08 6.11
C LYS A 330 -28.27 -28.91 4.95
N GLY A 331 -27.69 -30.07 4.64
CA GLY A 331 -28.16 -30.95 3.55
C GLY A 331 -28.08 -30.28 2.17
N LEU A 332 -27.03 -29.50 1.91
CA LEU A 332 -26.89 -28.62 0.71
C LEU A 332 -26.22 -29.34 -0.47
N LYS A 333 -25.93 -30.64 -0.34
CA LYS A 333 -25.29 -31.38 -1.44
C LYS A 333 -26.20 -31.44 -2.65
N GLN A 334 -25.67 -31.13 -3.82
CA GLN A 334 -26.40 -31.18 -5.07
C GLN A 334 -26.59 -32.64 -5.50
N ILE A 335 -27.82 -32.99 -5.85
CA ILE A 335 -28.13 -34.31 -6.44
C ILE A 335 -27.80 -34.20 -7.93
N THR A 336 -26.80 -34.95 -8.37
CA THR A 336 -26.34 -34.96 -9.78
C THR A 336 -26.63 -36.32 -10.46
N ASP A 337 -27.09 -37.31 -9.71
CA ASP A 337 -27.46 -38.62 -10.24
C ASP A 337 -28.78 -38.53 -11.03
N THR A 338 -28.66 -38.75 -12.35
CA THR A 338 -29.79 -38.66 -13.27
C THR A 338 -30.92 -39.65 -12.91
N GLY A 339 -30.55 -40.84 -12.43
CA GLY A 339 -31.54 -41.85 -12.02
C GLY A 339 -32.29 -41.48 -10.73
N GLU A 340 -31.60 -40.79 -9.82
CA GLU A 340 -32.24 -40.28 -8.60
C GLU A 340 -33.15 -39.08 -8.92
N ILE A 341 -32.73 -38.20 -9.85
CA ILE A 341 -33.54 -37.08 -10.35
C ILE A 341 -34.81 -37.61 -11.07
N GLU A 342 -34.67 -38.59 -11.96
CA GLU A 342 -35.81 -39.23 -12.66
C GLU A 342 -36.79 -39.82 -11.65
N ARG A 343 -36.31 -40.57 -10.66
CA ARG A 343 -37.17 -41.13 -9.61
C ARG A 343 -37.93 -40.05 -8.82
N MET A 344 -37.24 -38.94 -8.45
CA MET A 344 -37.88 -37.81 -7.77
C MET A 344 -38.92 -37.11 -8.65
N ILE A 345 -38.66 -37.01 -9.96
CA ILE A 345 -39.64 -36.47 -10.93
C ILE A 345 -40.84 -37.38 -11.01
N ASP A 346 -40.65 -38.69 -11.14
CA ASP A 346 -41.74 -39.68 -11.20
C ASP A 346 -42.58 -39.64 -9.93
N GLU A 347 -41.96 -39.59 -8.75
CA GLU A 347 -42.67 -39.45 -7.47
C GLU A 347 -43.54 -38.17 -7.37
N VAL A 348 -43.01 -37.02 -7.89
CA VAL A 348 -43.76 -35.76 -7.93
C VAL A 348 -44.91 -35.81 -8.94
N VAL A 349 -44.66 -36.39 -10.12
CA VAL A 349 -45.68 -36.59 -11.17
C VAL A 349 -46.82 -37.49 -10.65
N ASP A 350 -46.47 -38.62 -10.03
CA ASP A 350 -47.43 -39.57 -9.48
C ASP A 350 -48.25 -38.98 -8.31
N ALA A 351 -47.65 -38.09 -7.52
CA ALA A 351 -48.33 -37.42 -6.43
C ALA A 351 -49.28 -36.28 -6.88
N ASN A 352 -49.17 -35.80 -8.12
CA ASN A 352 -49.92 -34.66 -8.64
C ASN A 352 -50.59 -34.95 -10.01
N PRO A 353 -51.34 -36.05 -10.18
CA PRO A 353 -51.86 -36.47 -11.50
C PRO A 353 -52.76 -35.43 -12.15
N GLY A 354 -53.45 -34.58 -11.40
CA GLY A 354 -54.33 -33.54 -11.91
C GLY A 354 -53.64 -32.25 -12.36
N GLN A 355 -52.30 -32.16 -12.28
CA GLN A 355 -51.52 -31.03 -12.77
C GLN A 355 -50.61 -31.39 -13.96
N VAL A 356 -50.61 -32.65 -14.35
CA VAL A 356 -49.76 -33.21 -15.43
C VAL A 356 -50.54 -33.38 -16.76
N GLU A 357 -51.84 -33.11 -16.78
CA GLU A 357 -52.65 -32.91 -17.98
C GLU A 357 -52.59 -31.41 -18.37
#